data_5c8b24f431498e356822daa77886a5d3
#
_entry.id   5c8b24f431498e356822daa77886a5d3
#
_cell.length_a   1.000
_cell.length_b   1.000
_cell.length_c   1.000
_cell.angle_alpha   90.00
_cell.angle_beta   90.00
_cell.angle_gamma   90.00
#
_symmetry.space_group_name_H-M   'P 1'
#
loop_
_entity.id
_entity.type
_entity.pdbx_description
1 polymer ?
#
loop_
_entity_poly.entity_id
_entity_poly.type
_entity_poly.pdbx_seq_one_letter_code
_entity_poly.pdbx_strand_id
1 'polypeptide(L)'
;IHSSRRRFAARLNSGVRPKFFINQEGVHMASYIQNTLIKDEKVIYEGKISIWSLIPLFVVGLILLPVFGLGLLFWIAAIVRYITTELAFTNKRVIAKFGFISRRTIELNLTKVESLQVNQGILGRIFNFGTLVISGAGNPQAPIPGISDPMTFRRSFMEYQDKAQVA
;
A
#
# COMPACT_ATOMS: atom_id res chain seq x y z
N ILE A 1 50.13 -8.04 4.35
CA ILE A 1 48.99 -8.39 3.48
C ILE A 1 47.74 -8.76 4.32
N HIS A 2 47.80 -8.86 5.64
CA HIS A 2 46.71 -9.34 6.49
C HIS A 2 45.84 -8.21 7.13
N SER A 3 46.26 -6.95 7.00
CA SER A 3 45.63 -5.78 7.66
C SER A 3 44.53 -5.12 6.80
N SER A 4 44.53 -5.35 5.49
CA SER A 4 43.59 -4.67 4.57
C SER A 4 42.21 -5.31 4.55
N ARG A 5 42.10 -6.59 4.83
CA ARG A 5 40.79 -7.31 4.81
C ARG A 5 39.88 -6.98 6.01
N ARG A 6 40.46 -6.58 7.16
CA ARG A 6 39.64 -6.23 8.34
C ARG A 6 38.99 -4.85 8.26
N ARG A 7 39.53 -3.93 7.45
CA ARG A 7 38.94 -2.60 7.27
C ARG A 7 37.80 -2.57 6.25
N PHE A 8 37.76 -3.53 5.35
CA PHE A 8 36.68 -3.64 4.37
C PHE A 8 35.40 -4.25 5.00
N ALA A 9 35.54 -5.20 5.91
CA ALA A 9 34.43 -5.81 6.64
C ALA A 9 33.78 -4.86 7.65
N ALA A 10 34.51 -3.88 8.19
CA ALA A 10 33.98 -2.90 9.13
C ALA A 10 33.14 -1.79 8.46
N ARG A 11 33.31 -1.57 7.15
CA ARG A 11 32.57 -0.54 6.41
C ARG A 11 31.20 -0.99 5.89
N LEU A 12 30.94 -2.29 5.87
CA LEU A 12 29.65 -2.86 5.48
C LEU A 12 28.64 -2.91 6.64
N ASN A 13 29.05 -2.57 7.86
CA ASN A 13 28.19 -2.61 9.05
C ASN A 13 27.72 -1.23 9.55
N SER A 14 28.01 -0.15 8.82
CA SER A 14 27.39 1.15 9.08
C SER A 14 26.09 1.29 8.24
N GLY A 15 25.16 0.49 8.48
CA GLY A 15 23.85 0.50 9.02
C GLY A 15 22.94 1.53 8.39
N VAL A 16 22.48 1.32 7.17
CA VAL A 16 21.05 1.60 6.93
C VAL A 16 20.34 0.27 7.20
N ARG A 17 20.06 0.01 8.46
CA ARG A 17 18.99 -0.93 8.79
C ARG A 17 17.71 -0.32 8.19
N PRO A 18 17.09 -0.92 7.19
CA PRO A 18 15.71 -0.56 6.91
C PRO A 18 14.99 -0.73 8.25
N LYS A 19 14.43 0.35 8.78
CA LYS A 19 13.55 0.26 9.93
C LYS A 19 12.34 -0.53 9.44
N PHE A 20 12.44 -1.83 9.53
CA PHE A 20 11.31 -2.74 9.53
C PHE A 20 10.54 -2.43 10.82
N PHE A 21 9.80 -1.34 10.81
CA PHE A 21 8.80 -1.11 11.82
C PHE A 21 7.68 -2.12 11.58
N ILE A 22 7.85 -3.29 12.18
CA ILE A 22 6.69 -4.08 12.58
C ILE A 22 6.06 -3.23 13.68
N ASN A 23 5.23 -2.29 13.29
CA ASN A 23 4.45 -1.51 14.23
C ASN A 23 3.31 -2.43 14.71
N GLN A 24 3.51 -3.03 15.87
CA GLN A 24 2.52 -3.90 16.54
C GLN A 24 1.25 -3.13 16.97
N GLU A 25 1.16 -1.84 16.69
CA GLU A 25 0.05 -1.00 17.17
C GLU A 25 -1.02 -0.69 16.10
N GLY A 26 -1.13 -1.52 15.07
CA GLY A 26 -2.18 -1.42 14.05
C GLY A 26 -3.31 -2.43 14.22
N VAL A 27 -3.75 -2.70 15.44
CA VAL A 27 -4.58 -3.86 15.80
C VAL A 27 -6.06 -3.73 15.43
N HIS A 28 -6.52 -2.99 14.44
CA HIS A 28 -7.98 -3.06 14.17
C HIS A 28 -8.48 -2.98 12.73
N MET A 29 -7.61 -2.86 11.70
CA MET A 29 -8.12 -2.82 10.32
C MET A 29 -7.56 -3.89 9.37
N ALA A 30 -6.54 -4.61 9.74
CA ALA A 30 -5.93 -5.68 8.93
C ALA A 30 -6.63 -7.04 9.06
N SER A 31 -7.87 -7.09 9.49
CA SER A 31 -8.55 -8.34 9.82
C SER A 31 -8.75 -9.26 8.62
N TYR A 32 -8.99 -8.69 7.42
CA TYR A 32 -9.18 -9.52 6.23
C TYR A 32 -7.86 -10.11 5.71
N ILE A 33 -6.84 -9.27 5.59
CA ILE A 33 -5.52 -9.71 5.09
C ILE A 33 -4.97 -10.79 6.01
N GLN A 34 -4.99 -10.57 7.32
CA GLN A 34 -4.51 -11.55 8.30
C GLN A 34 -5.28 -12.86 8.25
N ASN A 35 -6.60 -12.83 8.08
CA ASN A 35 -7.43 -14.02 7.98
C ASN A 35 -7.27 -14.79 6.65
N THR A 36 -6.68 -14.15 5.63
CA THR A 36 -6.49 -14.74 4.31
C THR A 36 -5.07 -15.29 4.11
N LEU A 37 -4.15 -15.04 5.05
CA LEU A 37 -2.77 -15.51 4.96
C LEU A 37 -2.69 -17.03 4.92
N ILE A 38 -1.86 -17.56 4.02
CA ILE A 38 -1.57 -18.98 3.88
C ILE A 38 -0.43 -19.34 4.85
N LYS A 39 -0.27 -20.62 5.15
CA LYS A 39 0.81 -21.14 6.00
C LYS A 39 2.17 -20.59 5.54
N ASP A 40 2.95 -20.07 6.47
CA ASP A 40 4.26 -19.44 6.25
C ASP A 40 4.22 -18.15 5.40
N GLU A 41 3.05 -17.53 5.24
CA GLU A 41 2.89 -16.23 4.59
C GLU A 41 3.00 -15.11 5.64
N LYS A 42 3.86 -14.11 5.36
CA LYS A 42 4.08 -12.94 6.23
C LYS A 42 3.81 -11.66 5.46
N VAL A 43 3.09 -10.75 6.08
CA VAL A 43 2.92 -9.40 5.54
C VAL A 43 4.25 -8.66 5.65
N ILE A 44 4.74 -8.17 4.53
CA ILE A 44 5.99 -7.40 4.46
C ILE A 44 5.69 -5.91 4.58
N TYR A 45 4.63 -5.45 3.92
CA TYR A 45 4.24 -4.06 3.93
C TYR A 45 2.72 -3.93 3.79
N GLU A 46 2.13 -3.00 4.52
CA GLU A 46 0.71 -2.67 4.47
C GLU A 46 0.53 -1.24 3.97
N GLY A 47 -0.20 -1.09 2.87
CA GLY A 47 -0.57 0.21 2.33
C GLY A 47 -1.86 0.72 2.95
N LYS A 48 -1.89 1.99 3.33
CA LYS A 48 -3.08 2.65 3.90
C LYS A 48 -3.64 3.66 2.92
N ILE A 49 -4.95 3.86 2.95
CA ILE A 49 -5.58 4.96 2.23
C ILE A 49 -5.24 6.28 2.91
N SER A 50 -4.89 7.27 2.11
CA SER A 50 -4.66 8.63 2.58
C SER A 50 -5.99 9.35 2.82
N ILE A 51 -6.14 9.96 3.98
CA ILE A 51 -7.29 10.83 4.30
C ILE A 51 -7.36 11.99 3.30
N TRP A 52 -6.23 12.50 2.84
CA TRP A 52 -6.14 13.57 1.85
C TRP A 52 -6.77 13.20 0.52
N SER A 53 -6.78 11.92 0.14
CA SER A 53 -7.46 11.45 -1.07
C SER A 53 -8.98 11.52 -0.98
N LEU A 54 -9.52 11.66 0.23
CA LEU A 54 -10.96 11.76 0.51
C LEU A 54 -11.46 13.21 0.60
N ILE A 55 -10.55 14.19 0.62
CA ILE A 55 -10.91 15.62 0.72
C ILE A 55 -11.94 16.03 -0.32
N PRO A 56 -11.87 15.66 -1.61
CA PRO A 56 -12.90 16.04 -2.57
C PRO A 56 -14.30 15.59 -2.15
N LEU A 57 -14.44 14.41 -1.56
CA LEU A 57 -15.72 13.92 -1.05
C LEU A 57 -16.20 14.73 0.16
N PHE A 58 -15.29 15.13 1.05
CA PHE A 58 -15.63 15.97 2.20
C PHE A 58 -16.07 17.36 1.78
N VAL A 59 -15.38 17.97 0.80
CA VAL A 59 -15.72 19.30 0.26
C VAL A 59 -17.08 19.28 -0.43
N VAL A 60 -17.33 18.31 -1.30
CA VAL A 60 -18.63 18.15 -1.97
C VAL A 60 -19.73 17.92 -0.94
N GLY A 61 -19.48 17.09 0.08
CA GLY A 61 -20.41 16.86 1.17
C GLY A 61 -20.74 18.14 1.95
N LEU A 62 -19.73 18.99 2.20
CA LEU A 62 -19.92 20.28 2.89
C LEU A 62 -20.81 21.25 2.08
N ILE A 63 -20.55 21.35 0.77
CA ILE A 63 -21.33 22.19 -0.15
C ILE A 63 -22.79 21.73 -0.25
N LEU A 64 -23.03 20.42 -0.26
CA LEU A 64 -24.36 19.82 -0.38
C LEU A 64 -25.10 19.64 0.96
N LEU A 65 -24.45 19.97 2.08
CA LEU A 65 -25.05 19.82 3.41
C LEU A 65 -26.35 20.61 3.59
N PRO A 66 -26.44 21.90 3.13
CA PRO A 66 -27.67 22.67 3.22
C PRO A 66 -28.80 22.14 2.29
N VAL A 67 -28.50 21.29 1.31
CA VAL A 67 -29.48 20.73 0.39
C VAL A 67 -29.99 19.40 0.95
N PHE A 68 -31.02 19.47 1.82
CA PHE A 68 -31.70 18.30 2.41
C PHE A 68 -30.76 17.27 3.08
N GLY A 69 -29.62 17.69 3.57
CA GLY A 69 -28.66 16.80 4.23
C GLY A 69 -27.94 15.83 3.28
N LEU A 70 -28.04 15.98 1.96
CA LEU A 70 -27.38 15.13 0.97
C LEU A 70 -25.88 15.06 1.16
N GLY A 71 -25.27 16.12 1.71
CA GLY A 71 -23.84 16.13 2.05
C GLY A 71 -23.42 15.02 3.00
N LEU A 72 -24.31 14.58 3.89
CA LEU A 72 -24.02 13.48 4.83
C LEU A 72 -23.74 12.15 4.10
N LEU A 73 -24.41 11.89 2.98
CA LEU A 73 -24.19 10.69 2.17
C LEU A 73 -22.76 10.64 1.61
N PHE A 74 -22.20 11.79 1.20
CA PHE A 74 -20.80 11.86 0.73
C PHE A 74 -19.81 11.61 1.85
N TRP A 75 -20.08 12.08 3.05
CA TRP A 75 -19.23 11.81 4.21
C TRP A 75 -19.28 10.34 4.62
N ILE A 76 -20.45 9.75 4.64
CA ILE A 76 -20.60 8.30 4.88
C ILE A 76 -19.82 7.51 3.81
N ALA A 77 -19.95 7.89 2.52
CA ALA A 77 -19.22 7.23 1.45
C ALA A 77 -17.69 7.37 1.60
N ALA A 78 -17.20 8.53 2.05
CA ALA A 78 -15.79 8.75 2.32
C ALA A 78 -15.28 7.85 3.45
N ILE A 79 -16.01 7.79 4.55
CA ILE A 79 -15.67 6.94 5.71
C ILE A 79 -15.68 5.47 5.30
N VAL A 80 -16.73 5.02 4.61
CA VAL A 80 -16.83 3.65 4.12
C VAL A 80 -15.64 3.30 3.22
N ARG A 81 -15.29 4.16 2.26
CA ARG A 81 -14.13 3.94 1.40
C ARG A 81 -12.83 3.84 2.19
N TYR A 82 -12.66 4.67 3.21
CA TYR A 82 -11.48 4.66 4.06
C TYR A 82 -11.31 3.34 4.82
N ILE A 83 -12.40 2.84 5.42
CA ILE A 83 -12.36 1.62 6.27
C ILE A 83 -12.43 0.31 5.48
N THR A 84 -12.84 0.33 4.21
CA THR A 84 -13.04 -0.90 3.41
C THR A 84 -11.93 -1.20 2.42
N THR A 85 -10.94 -0.32 2.28
CA THR A 85 -9.83 -0.53 1.36
C THR A 85 -8.59 -0.95 2.13
N GLU A 86 -8.11 -2.14 1.85
CA GLU A 86 -6.90 -2.72 2.42
C GLU A 86 -5.93 -3.08 1.28
N LEU A 87 -4.65 -2.78 1.47
CA LEU A 87 -3.59 -3.13 0.54
C LEU A 87 -2.39 -3.65 1.33
N ALA A 88 -1.88 -4.79 0.96
CA ALA A 88 -0.62 -5.29 1.50
C ALA A 88 0.14 -6.11 0.46
N PHE A 89 1.45 -6.19 0.57
CA PHE A 89 2.20 -7.24 -0.06
C PHE A 89 2.85 -8.16 0.98
N THR A 90 2.83 -9.43 0.68
CA THR A 90 3.38 -10.50 1.52
C THR A 90 4.63 -11.07 0.86
N ASN A 91 5.23 -12.05 1.45
CA ASN A 91 6.32 -12.81 0.84
C ASN A 91 5.89 -13.70 -0.35
N LYS A 92 4.59 -13.83 -0.62
CA LYS A 92 4.05 -14.70 -1.70
C LYS A 92 3.26 -13.93 -2.76
N ARG A 93 2.48 -12.92 -2.36
CA ARG A 93 1.53 -12.22 -3.24
C ARG A 93 1.28 -10.78 -2.81
N VAL A 94 0.73 -9.99 -3.72
CA VAL A 94 0.11 -8.70 -3.43
C VAL A 94 -1.39 -8.92 -3.26
N ILE A 95 -1.96 -8.41 -2.19
CA ILE A 95 -3.39 -8.51 -1.86
C ILE A 95 -3.95 -7.11 -1.78
N ALA A 96 -4.93 -6.80 -2.61
CA ALA A 96 -5.67 -5.56 -2.55
C ALA A 96 -7.17 -5.86 -2.47
N LYS A 97 -7.83 -5.29 -1.49
CA LYS A 97 -9.27 -5.45 -1.27
C LYS A 97 -9.92 -4.08 -1.25
N PHE A 98 -11.01 -3.95 -1.97
CA PHE A 98 -11.82 -2.74 -1.99
C PHE A 98 -13.31 -3.06 -2.09
N GLY A 99 -14.10 -2.08 -1.65
CA GLY A 99 -15.54 -2.08 -1.76
C GLY A 99 -16.25 -2.63 -0.52
N PHE A 100 -17.33 -1.94 -0.17
CA PHE A 100 -18.18 -2.28 0.96
C PHE A 100 -19.31 -3.23 0.55
N ILE A 101 -20.06 -2.84 -0.49
CA ILE A 101 -21.22 -3.60 -0.98
C ILE A 101 -20.74 -4.71 -1.93
N SER A 102 -19.92 -4.36 -2.90
CA SER A 102 -19.31 -5.31 -3.83
C SER A 102 -17.82 -5.44 -3.51
N ARG A 103 -17.46 -6.50 -2.85
CA ARG A 103 -16.07 -6.78 -2.46
C ARG A 103 -15.29 -7.25 -3.68
N ARG A 104 -14.28 -6.50 -4.05
CA ARG A 104 -13.29 -6.91 -5.05
C ARG A 104 -11.98 -7.19 -4.36
N THR A 105 -11.47 -8.37 -4.51
CA THR A 105 -10.14 -8.76 -4.06
C THR A 105 -9.28 -9.03 -5.27
N ILE A 106 -8.12 -8.40 -5.33
CA ILE A 106 -7.10 -8.64 -6.34
C ILE A 106 -5.93 -9.29 -5.63
N GLU A 107 -5.57 -10.47 -6.07
CA GLU A 107 -4.43 -11.22 -5.59
C GLU A 107 -3.50 -11.50 -6.75
N LEU A 108 -2.29 -10.99 -6.69
CA LEU A 108 -1.25 -11.19 -7.68
C LEU A 108 -0.04 -11.85 -7.03
N ASN A 109 0.34 -12.99 -7.53
CA ASN A 109 1.56 -13.66 -7.09
C ASN A 109 2.76 -12.75 -7.36
N LEU A 110 3.65 -12.63 -6.39
CA LEU A 110 4.81 -11.73 -6.44
C LEU A 110 5.69 -11.97 -7.68
N THR A 111 5.84 -13.23 -8.06
CA THR A 111 6.62 -13.63 -9.26
C THR A 111 5.95 -13.28 -10.58
N LYS A 112 4.65 -13.01 -10.56
CA LYS A 112 3.86 -12.63 -11.75
C LYS A 112 3.65 -11.13 -11.87
N VAL A 113 4.11 -10.33 -10.92
CA VAL A 113 4.05 -8.86 -11.01
C VAL A 113 5.17 -8.41 -11.95
N GLU A 114 4.77 -7.84 -13.08
CA GLU A 114 5.69 -7.35 -14.11
C GLU A 114 6.02 -5.86 -13.90
N SER A 115 5.02 -5.06 -13.51
CA SER A 115 5.25 -3.65 -13.25
C SER A 115 4.38 -3.11 -12.12
N LEU A 116 4.94 -2.13 -11.41
CA LEU A 116 4.26 -1.35 -10.40
C LEU A 116 4.48 0.13 -10.70
N GLN A 117 3.41 0.79 -11.14
CA GLN A 117 3.41 2.22 -11.49
C GLN A 117 2.74 3.04 -10.41
N VAL A 118 3.24 4.26 -10.22
CA VAL A 118 2.68 5.23 -9.27
C VAL A 118 2.22 6.46 -10.04
N ASN A 119 0.94 6.76 -9.96
CA ASN A 119 0.35 7.95 -10.54
C ASN A 119 -0.02 8.94 -9.43
N GLN A 120 0.66 10.08 -9.40
CA GLN A 120 0.41 11.16 -8.46
C GLN A 120 0.11 12.45 -9.23
N GLY A 121 -1.06 13.04 -9.01
CA GLY A 121 -1.37 14.37 -9.44
C GLY A 121 -0.67 15.44 -8.57
N ILE A 122 -0.87 16.72 -8.86
CA ILE A 122 -0.26 17.84 -8.12
C ILE A 122 -0.61 17.77 -6.63
N LEU A 123 -1.87 17.62 -6.29
CA LEU A 123 -2.31 17.47 -4.90
C LEU A 123 -1.79 16.17 -4.26
N GLY A 124 -1.70 15.09 -5.03
CA GLY A 124 -1.13 13.84 -4.59
C GLY A 124 0.34 13.95 -4.19
N ARG A 125 1.10 14.81 -4.87
CA ARG A 125 2.51 15.11 -4.53
C ARG A 125 2.63 15.93 -3.25
N ILE A 126 1.79 16.96 -3.10
CA ILE A 126 1.81 17.83 -1.90
C ILE A 126 1.42 17.05 -0.65
N PHE A 127 0.39 16.23 -0.73
CA PHE A 127 -0.17 15.49 0.40
C PHE A 127 0.27 14.02 0.47
N ASN A 128 1.26 13.64 -0.33
CA ASN A 128 1.88 12.32 -0.38
C ASN A 128 0.87 11.16 -0.51
N PHE A 129 -0.06 11.27 -1.47
CA PHE A 129 -0.96 10.18 -1.84
C PHE A 129 -0.99 9.97 -3.36
N GLY A 130 -1.43 8.80 -3.80
CA GLY A 130 -1.52 8.50 -5.22
C GLY A 130 -2.26 7.21 -5.53
N THR A 131 -2.27 6.87 -6.82
CA THR A 131 -2.82 5.63 -7.33
C THR A 131 -1.67 4.68 -7.65
N LEU A 132 -1.70 3.50 -7.08
CA LEU A 132 -0.83 2.38 -7.46
C LEU A 132 -1.51 1.60 -8.58
N VAL A 133 -0.79 1.34 -9.66
CA VAL A 133 -1.24 0.48 -10.75
C VAL A 133 -0.32 -0.73 -10.80
N ILE A 134 -0.88 -1.90 -10.53
CA ILE A 134 -0.16 -3.16 -10.52
C ILE A 134 -0.52 -3.92 -11.79
N SER A 135 0.48 -4.34 -12.55
CA SER A 135 0.31 -5.14 -13.76
C SER A 135 1.07 -6.45 -13.62
N GLY A 136 0.48 -7.52 -14.08
CA GLY A 136 1.10 -8.85 -14.09
C GLY A 136 0.67 -9.69 -15.27
N ALA A 137 1.40 -10.75 -15.54
CA ALA A 137 1.16 -11.66 -16.64
C ALA A 137 -0.27 -12.20 -16.64
N GLY A 138 -1.01 -11.91 -17.70
CA GLY A 138 -2.40 -12.38 -17.89
C GLY A 138 -3.46 -11.67 -17.08
N ASN A 139 -3.11 -10.62 -16.33
CA ASN A 139 -4.06 -9.84 -15.55
C ASN A 139 -4.10 -8.39 -16.02
N PRO A 140 -5.30 -7.81 -16.24
CA PRO A 140 -5.40 -6.40 -16.58
C PRO A 140 -4.87 -5.52 -15.45
N GLN A 141 -4.45 -4.32 -15.81
CA GLN A 141 -3.99 -3.32 -14.85
C GLN A 141 -5.03 -3.08 -13.75
N ALA A 142 -4.61 -3.21 -12.50
CA ALA A 142 -5.45 -3.00 -11.34
C ALA A 142 -5.08 -1.67 -10.66
N PRO A 143 -5.79 -0.57 -10.92
CA PRO A 143 -5.56 0.70 -10.25
C PRO A 143 -6.14 0.67 -8.83
N ILE A 144 -5.31 1.03 -7.86
CA ILE A 144 -5.65 1.13 -6.43
C ILE A 144 -5.51 2.61 -6.04
N PRO A 145 -6.59 3.39 -6.03
CA PRO A 145 -6.53 4.82 -5.80
C PRO A 145 -6.44 5.18 -4.32
N GLY A 146 -5.79 6.31 -4.05
CA GLY A 146 -5.80 6.96 -2.74
C GLY A 146 -4.85 6.38 -1.72
N ILE A 147 -3.83 5.64 -2.14
CA ILE A 147 -2.82 5.07 -1.25
C ILE A 147 -1.91 6.17 -0.71
N SER A 148 -1.69 6.14 0.59
CA SER A 148 -0.72 6.99 1.28
C SER A 148 0.69 6.51 1.00
N ASP A 149 1.61 7.45 0.77
CA ASP A 149 3.03 7.20 0.50
C ASP A 149 3.29 6.09 -0.54
N PRO A 150 2.75 6.23 -1.76
CA PRO A 150 2.82 5.19 -2.77
C PRO A 150 4.24 4.96 -3.28
N MET A 151 5.13 5.95 -3.15
CA MET A 151 6.52 5.83 -3.55
C MET A 151 7.31 4.93 -2.62
N THR A 152 7.07 5.01 -1.31
CA THR A 152 7.68 4.12 -0.33
C THR A 152 7.16 2.70 -0.49
N PHE A 153 5.86 2.52 -0.77
CA PHE A 153 5.31 1.21 -1.09
C PHE A 153 6.04 0.59 -2.29
N ARG A 154 6.17 1.34 -3.40
CA ARG A 154 6.88 0.89 -4.61
C ARG A 154 8.33 0.52 -4.31
N ARG A 155 9.06 1.36 -3.56
CA ARG A 155 10.46 1.10 -3.21
C ARG A 155 10.59 -0.20 -2.39
N SER A 156 9.79 -0.34 -1.34
CA SER A 156 9.81 -1.53 -0.48
C SER A 156 9.47 -2.80 -1.26
N PHE A 157 8.54 -2.70 -2.21
CA PHE A 157 8.19 -3.81 -3.09
C PHE A 157 9.36 -4.22 -3.98
N MET A 158 10.01 -3.26 -4.65
CA MET A 158 11.15 -3.54 -5.53
C MET A 158 12.35 -4.12 -4.77
N GLU A 159 12.67 -3.54 -3.61
CA GLU A 159 13.74 -4.05 -2.74
C GLU A 159 13.48 -5.50 -2.28
N TYR A 160 12.22 -5.82 -2.03
CA TYR A 160 11.84 -7.17 -1.67
C TYR A 160 11.93 -8.15 -2.85
N GLN A 161 11.49 -7.71 -4.03
CA GLN A 161 11.55 -8.50 -5.26
C GLN A 161 12.99 -8.82 -5.65
N ASP A 162 13.89 -7.85 -5.58
CA ASP A 162 15.32 -8.04 -5.85
C ASP A 162 15.94 -9.07 -4.91
N LYS A 163 15.63 -8.99 -3.61
CA LYS A 163 16.12 -9.96 -2.62
C LYS A 163 15.58 -11.37 -2.87
N ALA A 164 14.35 -11.50 -3.31
CA ALA A 164 13.73 -12.78 -3.59
C ALA A 164 14.25 -13.42 -4.88
N GLN A 165 14.83 -12.64 -5.81
CA GLN A 165 15.46 -13.17 -7.03
C GLN A 165 16.92 -13.62 -6.83
N VAL A 166 17.58 -13.10 -5.79
CA VAL A 166 18.99 -13.40 -5.49
C VAL A 166 19.13 -14.58 -4.50
N ALA A 167 18.06 -14.98 -3.85
CA ALA A 167 18.03 -16.09 -2.89
C ALA A 167 17.66 -17.42 -3.55
#